data_1ea89a593b344e5ac40507200c10d9c5
#
_entry.id   1ea89a593b344e5ac40507200c10d9c5
#
_cell.length_a   1.000
_cell.length_b   1.000
_cell.length_c   1.000
_cell.angle_alpha   90.00
_cell.angle_beta   90.00
_cell.angle_gamma   90.00
#
_symmetry.space_group_name_H-M   'P 1'
#
loop_
_entity.id
_entity.type
_entity.pdbx_description
1 polymer ?
#
loop_
_entity_poly.entity_id
_entity_poly.type
_entity_poly.pdbx_seq_one_letter_code
_entity_poly.pdbx_strand_id
1 'polypeptide(L)'
;MVVMNHVLTGSLVLVRHAKAESGEEGEDHARGLTSRGRAAAAEAGRWLATVVPAPDRVWCSSAARAVQTWEAIAPSLPAAVAPVVDRALYLAGPHDVLQWLAGSPGATSVVVGHNPTVEQVLGSVTGELRGVRPGAVAVVDLASGRLLDFWDPQR
;
A
#
# COMPACT_ATOMS: atom_id res chain seq x y z
N MET A 1 1.51 -16.36 -7.82
CA MET A 1 0.06 -16.23 -8.06
C MET A 1 -0.21 -15.97 -9.54
N VAL A 2 -1.25 -16.56 -10.09
CA VAL A 2 -1.65 -16.37 -11.49
C VAL A 2 -2.95 -15.55 -11.53
N VAL A 3 -2.94 -14.49 -12.32
CA VAL A 3 -4.13 -13.65 -12.55
C VAL A 3 -4.32 -13.50 -14.07
N MET A 4 -5.50 -13.87 -14.57
CA MET A 4 -5.83 -13.79 -16.01
C MET A 4 -4.75 -14.38 -16.91
N ASN A 5 -4.25 -15.57 -16.58
CA ASN A 5 -3.17 -16.27 -17.27
C ASN A 5 -1.77 -15.58 -17.17
N HIS A 6 -1.63 -14.58 -16.30
CA HIS A 6 -0.34 -13.95 -16.01
C HIS A 6 0.15 -14.36 -14.64
N VAL A 7 1.42 -14.73 -14.55
CA VAL A 7 2.10 -14.98 -13.28
C VAL A 7 2.55 -13.64 -12.72
N LEU A 8 2.17 -13.33 -11.48
CA LEU A 8 2.64 -12.13 -10.80
C LEU A 8 4.09 -12.30 -10.39
N THR A 9 4.94 -11.34 -10.73
CA THR A 9 6.35 -11.30 -10.34
C THR A 9 6.74 -9.91 -9.87
N GLY A 10 7.89 -9.80 -9.20
CA GLY A 10 8.36 -8.57 -8.61
C GLY A 10 8.00 -8.48 -7.14
N SER A 11 8.14 -7.30 -6.58
CA SER A 11 7.85 -7.03 -5.17
C SER A 11 6.64 -6.13 -5.02
N LEU A 12 5.80 -6.46 -4.04
CA LEU A 12 4.66 -5.63 -3.67
C LEU A 12 4.91 -5.01 -2.30
N VAL A 13 4.84 -3.69 -2.23
CA VAL A 13 4.77 -2.94 -0.98
C VAL A 13 3.31 -2.50 -0.81
N LEU A 14 2.63 -3.13 0.13
CA LEU A 14 1.21 -2.93 0.35
C LEU A 14 1.01 -2.12 1.61
N VAL A 15 0.45 -0.92 1.48
CA VAL A 15 0.31 0.05 2.56
C VAL A 15 -1.17 0.31 2.83
N ARG A 16 -1.61 0.11 4.06
CA ARG A 16 -2.87 0.68 4.51
C ARG A 16 -2.62 2.11 4.97
N HIS A 17 -3.47 3.06 4.54
CA HIS A 17 -3.33 4.44 4.99
C HIS A 17 -3.20 4.51 6.52
N ALA A 18 -2.46 5.50 7.01
CA ALA A 18 -2.23 5.69 8.43
C ALA A 18 -3.49 6.23 9.13
N LYS A 19 -3.40 6.40 10.45
CA LYS A 19 -4.54 6.83 11.25
C LYS A 19 -5.08 8.18 10.79
N ALA A 20 -6.37 8.20 10.48
CA ALA A 20 -7.07 9.36 9.95
C ALA A 20 -8.03 9.98 10.98
N GLU A 21 -8.32 11.27 10.81
CA GLU A 21 -9.34 11.97 11.57
C GLU A 21 -10.71 11.36 11.28
N SER A 22 -11.62 11.46 12.25
CA SER A 22 -13.02 11.16 12.05
C SER A 22 -13.63 12.24 11.16
N GLY A 23 -14.51 11.84 10.24
CA GLY A 23 -15.22 12.74 9.37
C GLY A 23 -16.72 12.71 9.62
N GLU A 24 -17.40 13.75 9.19
CA GLU A 24 -18.85 13.76 9.16
C GLU A 24 -19.34 12.90 7.99
N GLU A 25 -20.61 12.53 8.03
CA GLU A 25 -21.23 11.76 6.95
C GLU A 25 -21.10 12.51 5.62
N GLY A 26 -20.66 11.81 4.58
CA GLY A 26 -20.46 12.37 3.24
C GLY A 26 -19.07 12.96 3.00
N GLU A 27 -18.21 13.05 4.01
CA GLU A 27 -16.85 13.63 3.91
C GLU A 27 -15.72 12.59 3.97
N ASP A 28 -16.03 11.32 3.80
CA ASP A 28 -15.04 10.25 3.95
C ASP A 28 -13.78 10.45 3.09
N HIS A 29 -13.96 10.80 1.83
CA HIS A 29 -12.85 10.99 0.90
C HIS A 29 -11.89 12.12 1.33
N ALA A 30 -12.40 13.15 1.97
CA ALA A 30 -11.64 14.33 2.39
C ALA A 30 -10.97 14.19 3.77
N ARG A 31 -11.26 13.13 4.52
CA ARG A 31 -10.64 12.93 5.85
C ARG A 31 -9.12 12.79 5.71
N GLY A 32 -8.38 13.65 6.42
CA GLY A 32 -6.93 13.64 6.45
C GLY A 32 -6.38 12.81 7.60
N LEU A 33 -5.07 12.65 7.62
CA LEU A 33 -4.37 11.98 8.71
C LEU A 33 -4.38 12.81 9.99
N THR A 34 -4.37 12.11 11.12
CA THR A 34 -4.00 12.73 12.40
C THR A 34 -2.50 13.05 12.40
N SER A 35 -2.06 13.91 13.32
CA SER A 35 -0.62 14.16 13.53
C SER A 35 0.13 12.86 13.85
N ARG A 36 -0.49 12.00 14.65
CA ARG A 36 0.04 10.68 15.01
C ARG A 36 0.16 9.78 13.77
N GLY A 37 -0.84 9.81 12.91
CA GLY A 37 -0.83 9.06 11.65
C GLY A 37 0.28 9.53 10.72
N ARG A 38 0.52 10.83 10.60
CA ARG A 38 1.62 11.37 9.80
C ARG A 38 2.99 10.93 10.34
N ALA A 39 3.16 10.98 11.65
CA ALA A 39 4.42 10.55 12.29
C ALA A 39 4.66 9.06 12.08
N ALA A 40 3.62 8.23 12.23
CA ALA A 40 3.71 6.80 12.00
C ALA A 40 4.07 6.48 10.54
N ALA A 41 3.47 7.18 9.59
CA ALA A 41 3.77 7.00 8.16
C ALA A 41 5.23 7.41 7.84
N ALA A 42 5.72 8.49 8.43
CA ALA A 42 7.12 8.89 8.26
C ALA A 42 8.08 7.83 8.79
N GLU A 43 7.77 7.24 9.96
CA GLU A 43 8.56 6.12 10.50
C GLU A 43 8.53 4.89 9.59
N ALA A 44 7.35 4.55 9.09
CA ALA A 44 7.21 3.44 8.13
C ALA A 44 8.06 3.68 6.89
N GLY A 45 8.13 4.92 6.41
CA GLY A 45 8.97 5.29 5.28
C GLY A 45 10.45 5.08 5.56
N ARG A 46 10.93 5.47 6.73
CA ARG A 46 12.33 5.24 7.13
C ARG A 46 12.66 3.76 7.21
N TRP A 47 11.75 2.96 7.78
CA TRP A 47 11.90 1.52 7.81
C TRP A 47 11.89 0.91 6.41
N LEU A 48 10.94 1.33 5.58
CA LEU A 48 10.78 0.80 4.23
C LEU A 48 12.05 1.02 3.39
N ALA A 49 12.71 2.17 3.56
CA ALA A 49 13.97 2.48 2.88
C ALA A 49 15.09 1.49 3.20
N THR A 50 15.00 0.76 4.32
CA THR A 50 16.01 -0.25 4.70
C THR A 50 15.73 -1.62 4.11
N VAL A 51 14.51 -1.89 3.61
CA VAL A 51 14.09 -3.24 3.21
C VAL A 51 13.71 -3.37 1.74
N VAL A 52 13.46 -2.26 1.03
CA VAL A 52 13.11 -2.31 -0.39
C VAL A 52 13.98 -1.36 -1.23
N PRO A 53 14.23 -1.69 -2.52
CA PRO A 53 14.84 -0.76 -3.44
C PRO A 53 13.86 0.38 -3.80
N ALA A 54 14.33 1.34 -4.60
CA ALA A 54 13.46 2.39 -5.10
C ALA A 54 12.25 1.80 -5.84
N PRO A 55 11.02 2.25 -5.55
CA PRO A 55 9.85 1.76 -6.26
C PRO A 55 9.88 2.11 -7.75
N ASP A 56 9.44 1.19 -8.58
CA ASP A 56 9.27 1.43 -10.01
C ASP A 56 7.95 2.15 -10.30
N ARG A 57 6.95 1.90 -9.47
CA ARG A 57 5.64 2.53 -9.62
C ARG A 57 4.89 2.57 -8.30
N VAL A 58 4.00 3.55 -8.18
CA VAL A 58 3.15 3.74 -7.00
C VAL A 58 1.73 3.98 -7.45
N TRP A 59 0.79 3.20 -6.93
CA TRP A 59 -0.64 3.41 -7.12
C TRP A 59 -1.26 3.78 -5.77
N CYS A 60 -1.87 4.96 -5.71
CA CYS A 60 -2.37 5.54 -4.47
C CYS A 60 -3.85 5.91 -4.60
N SER A 61 -4.65 5.50 -3.62
CA SER A 61 -6.03 5.98 -3.52
C SER A 61 -6.08 7.50 -3.49
N SER A 62 -7.09 8.08 -4.12
CA SER A 62 -7.31 9.53 -4.14
C SER A 62 -7.83 10.09 -2.81
N ALA A 63 -8.21 9.26 -1.83
CA ALA A 63 -8.60 9.74 -0.52
C ALA A 63 -7.46 10.50 0.15
N ALA A 64 -7.78 11.63 0.81
CA ALA A 64 -6.76 12.48 1.44
C ALA A 64 -5.84 11.70 2.38
N ARG A 65 -6.39 10.79 3.18
CA ARG A 65 -5.60 9.96 4.11
C ARG A 65 -4.59 9.06 3.42
N ALA A 66 -4.90 8.56 2.24
CA ALA A 66 -3.97 7.73 1.46
C ALA A 66 -2.87 8.58 0.82
N VAL A 67 -3.23 9.69 0.20
CA VAL A 67 -2.27 10.64 -0.39
C VAL A 67 -1.29 11.14 0.65
N GLN A 68 -1.79 11.56 1.81
CA GLN A 68 -0.96 12.06 2.91
C GLN A 68 -0.06 10.97 3.51
N THR A 69 -0.52 9.72 3.52
CA THR A 69 0.33 8.58 3.94
C THR A 69 1.51 8.45 2.99
N TRP A 70 1.28 8.47 1.69
CA TRP A 70 2.36 8.39 0.71
C TRP A 70 3.29 9.59 0.80
N GLU A 71 2.76 10.80 0.96
CA GLU A 71 3.56 12.02 1.11
C GLU A 71 4.50 11.95 2.32
N ALA A 72 4.11 11.26 3.38
CA ALA A 72 4.95 11.07 4.56
C ALA A 72 6.00 9.95 4.36
N ILE A 73 5.69 8.93 3.57
CA ILE A 73 6.59 7.80 3.28
C ILE A 73 7.67 8.21 2.26
N ALA A 74 7.28 8.86 1.19
CA ALA A 74 8.09 9.10 0.01
C ALA A 74 9.43 9.80 0.27
N PRO A 75 9.53 10.80 1.16
CA PRO A 75 10.80 11.50 1.40
C PRO A 75 11.94 10.62 1.87
N SER A 76 11.66 9.46 2.48
CA SER A 76 12.67 8.51 2.96
C SER A 76 13.15 7.55 1.88
N LEU A 77 12.43 7.46 0.76
CA LEU A 77 12.78 6.54 -0.32
C LEU A 77 13.68 7.23 -1.35
N PRO A 78 14.69 6.51 -1.89
CA PRO A 78 15.51 7.08 -2.94
C PRO A 78 14.73 7.19 -4.24
N ALA A 79 14.94 8.26 -5.00
CA ALA A 79 14.36 8.48 -6.33
C ALA A 79 12.84 8.20 -6.37
N ALA A 80 12.08 8.85 -5.49
CA ALA A 80 10.63 8.65 -5.39
C ALA A 80 9.93 8.88 -6.73
N VAL A 81 9.29 7.84 -7.24
CA VAL A 81 8.44 7.91 -8.42
C VAL A 81 7.15 8.65 -8.07
N ALA A 82 6.68 9.52 -8.97
CA ALA A 82 5.41 10.19 -8.78
C ALA A 82 4.27 9.16 -8.71
N PRO A 83 3.40 9.24 -7.71
CA PRO A 83 2.30 8.29 -7.59
C PRO A 83 1.25 8.54 -8.66
N VAL A 84 0.65 7.46 -9.13
CA VAL A 84 -0.63 7.54 -9.84
C VAL A 84 -1.71 7.59 -8.76
N VAL A 85 -2.31 8.76 -8.59
CA VAL A 85 -3.39 8.99 -7.62
C VAL A 85 -4.70 8.80 -8.34
N ASP A 86 -5.48 7.80 -7.94
CA ASP A 86 -6.65 7.39 -8.71
C ASP A 86 -7.83 7.08 -7.79
N ARG A 87 -8.98 7.67 -8.12
CA ARG A 87 -10.25 7.37 -7.46
C ARG A 87 -10.64 5.90 -7.65
N ALA A 88 -10.19 5.27 -8.74
CA ALA A 88 -10.41 3.86 -8.95
C ALA A 88 -9.87 3.01 -7.79
N LEU A 89 -8.70 3.37 -7.23
CA LEU A 89 -8.18 2.64 -6.08
C LEU A 89 -8.96 2.94 -4.79
N TYR A 90 -9.53 4.13 -4.64
CA TYR A 90 -10.42 4.43 -3.51
C TYR A 90 -11.62 3.48 -3.49
N LEU A 91 -12.13 3.09 -4.66
CA LEU A 91 -13.28 2.23 -4.84
C LEU A 91 -12.91 0.77 -5.16
N ALA A 92 -11.63 0.46 -5.29
CA ALA A 92 -11.17 -0.84 -5.80
C ALA A 92 -11.41 -1.99 -4.84
N GLY A 93 -11.72 -3.15 -5.42
CA GLY A 93 -11.61 -4.43 -4.74
C GLY A 93 -10.25 -5.10 -5.02
N PRO A 94 -10.01 -6.27 -4.42
CA PRO A 94 -8.71 -6.94 -4.57
C PRO A 94 -8.40 -7.35 -6.00
N HIS A 95 -9.41 -7.72 -6.78
CA HIS A 95 -9.24 -8.10 -8.19
C HIS A 95 -8.62 -6.98 -9.03
N ASP A 96 -9.07 -5.74 -8.82
CA ASP A 96 -8.54 -4.58 -9.56
C ASP A 96 -7.06 -4.37 -9.27
N VAL A 97 -6.66 -4.51 -8.00
CA VAL A 97 -5.25 -4.39 -7.59
C VAL A 97 -4.41 -5.49 -8.22
N LEU A 98 -4.89 -6.73 -8.20
CA LEU A 98 -4.16 -7.86 -8.78
C LEU A 98 -3.98 -7.71 -10.29
N GLN A 99 -4.98 -7.21 -10.99
CA GLN A 99 -4.87 -6.93 -12.43
C GLN A 99 -3.85 -5.83 -12.71
N TRP A 100 -3.85 -4.77 -11.90
CA TRP A 100 -2.87 -3.70 -12.04
C TRP A 100 -1.43 -4.20 -11.84
N LEU A 101 -1.22 -5.07 -10.84
CA LEU A 101 0.09 -5.69 -10.60
C LEU A 101 0.54 -6.55 -11.78
N ALA A 102 -0.38 -7.27 -12.42
CA ALA A 102 -0.06 -8.12 -13.57
C ALA A 102 0.44 -7.31 -14.78
N GLY A 103 0.11 -6.02 -14.84
CA GLY A 103 0.51 -5.13 -15.95
C GLY A 103 1.99 -4.72 -15.96
N SER A 104 2.76 -5.01 -14.90
CA SER A 104 4.18 -4.66 -14.83
C SER A 104 4.96 -5.77 -14.11
N PRO A 105 5.19 -6.89 -14.79
CA PRO A 105 5.94 -8.00 -14.21
C PRO A 105 7.36 -7.58 -13.83
N GLY A 106 7.84 -8.10 -12.71
CA GLY A 106 9.18 -7.83 -12.20
C GLY A 106 9.37 -6.49 -11.48
N ALA A 107 8.38 -5.61 -11.51
CA ALA A 107 8.47 -4.29 -10.91
C ALA A 107 8.38 -4.34 -9.37
N THR A 108 9.00 -3.35 -8.71
CA THR A 108 8.72 -3.03 -7.31
C THR A 108 7.56 -2.04 -7.29
N SER A 109 6.40 -2.53 -6.88
CA SER A 109 5.15 -1.77 -6.92
C SER A 109 4.70 -1.41 -5.51
N VAL A 110 4.29 -0.16 -5.30
CA VAL A 110 3.67 0.28 -4.06
C VAL A 110 2.18 0.52 -4.30
N VAL A 111 1.36 -0.01 -3.41
CA VAL A 111 -0.09 0.23 -3.41
C VAL A 111 -0.46 0.82 -2.05
N VAL A 112 -1.02 2.03 -2.05
CA VAL A 112 -1.51 2.69 -0.84
C VAL A 112 -3.03 2.73 -0.90
N GLY A 113 -3.66 1.98 -0.03
CA GLY A 113 -5.10 1.80 -0.08
C GLY A 113 -5.77 1.62 1.28
N HIS A 114 -6.89 0.95 1.26
CA HIS A 114 -7.83 0.82 2.37
C HIS A 114 -8.14 -0.64 2.67
N ASN A 115 -8.60 -0.91 3.89
CA ASN A 115 -9.26 -2.18 4.19
C ASN A 115 -10.75 -2.10 3.78
N PRO A 116 -11.36 -3.23 3.40
CA PRO A 116 -10.80 -4.59 3.47
C PRO A 116 -9.88 -4.95 2.29
N THR A 117 -9.77 -4.12 1.27
CA THR A 117 -9.03 -4.45 0.03
C THR A 117 -7.57 -4.80 0.31
N VAL A 118 -6.88 -4.04 1.18
CA VAL A 118 -5.47 -4.31 1.53
C VAL A 118 -5.31 -5.71 2.13
N GLU A 119 -6.14 -6.07 3.11
CA GLU A 119 -6.09 -7.40 3.72
C GLU A 119 -6.45 -8.51 2.73
N GLN A 120 -7.42 -8.26 1.84
CA GLN A 120 -7.83 -9.22 0.83
C GLN A 120 -6.72 -9.47 -0.20
N VAL A 121 -6.02 -8.41 -0.64
CA VAL A 121 -4.88 -8.55 -1.55
C VAL A 121 -3.77 -9.34 -0.86
N LEU A 122 -3.43 -8.98 0.37
CA LEU A 122 -2.36 -9.67 1.11
C LEU A 122 -2.70 -11.16 1.27
N GLY A 123 -3.93 -11.49 1.65
CA GLY A 123 -4.40 -12.86 1.76
C GLY A 123 -4.34 -13.62 0.44
N SER A 124 -4.70 -12.97 -0.66
CA SER A 124 -4.67 -13.57 -1.99
C SER A 124 -3.27 -13.91 -2.46
N VAL A 125 -2.30 -13.02 -2.23
CA VAL A 125 -0.92 -13.24 -2.70
C VAL A 125 -0.11 -14.14 -1.78
N THR A 126 -0.38 -14.15 -0.48
CA THR A 126 0.38 -14.97 0.49
C THR A 126 -0.30 -16.27 0.85
N GLY A 127 -1.60 -16.39 0.65
CA GLY A 127 -2.39 -17.55 1.10
C GLY A 127 -2.70 -17.53 2.59
N GLU A 128 -2.35 -16.46 3.31
CA GLU A 128 -2.55 -16.36 4.76
C GLU A 128 -3.36 -15.12 5.12
N LEU A 129 -4.32 -15.29 6.02
CA LEU A 129 -5.07 -14.16 6.58
C LEU A 129 -4.21 -13.44 7.61
N ARG A 130 -4.06 -12.14 7.46
CA ARG A 130 -3.32 -11.30 8.39
C ARG A 130 -4.02 -9.95 8.52
N GLY A 131 -4.20 -9.49 9.74
CA GLY A 131 -4.71 -8.14 10.00
C GLY A 131 -3.69 -7.08 9.60
N VAL A 132 -4.15 -6.01 8.99
CA VAL A 132 -3.32 -4.87 8.59
C VAL A 132 -3.93 -3.62 9.22
N ARG A 133 -3.29 -3.11 10.27
CA ARG A 133 -3.74 -1.91 10.98
C ARG A 133 -3.49 -0.64 10.15
N PRO A 134 -4.14 0.47 10.47
CA PRO A 134 -3.83 1.74 9.82
C PRO A 134 -2.34 2.07 9.94
N GLY A 135 -1.68 2.32 8.80
CA GLY A 135 -0.26 2.61 8.73
C GLY A 135 0.66 1.40 8.64
N ALA A 136 0.13 0.18 8.70
CA ALA A 136 0.93 -1.02 8.53
C ALA A 136 1.36 -1.18 7.07
N VAL A 137 2.53 -1.80 6.89
CA VAL A 137 3.13 -2.03 5.57
C VAL A 137 3.56 -3.49 5.46
N ALA A 138 3.16 -4.14 4.38
CA ALA A 138 3.60 -5.48 4.05
C ALA A 138 4.49 -5.46 2.81
N VAL A 139 5.59 -6.19 2.83
CA VAL A 139 6.47 -6.39 1.68
C VAL A 139 6.41 -7.84 1.27
N VAL A 140 5.99 -8.09 0.04
CA VAL A 140 5.73 -9.44 -0.48
C VAL A 140 6.55 -9.67 -1.74
N ASP A 141 7.13 -10.88 -1.85
CA ASP A 141 7.65 -11.37 -3.12
C ASP A 141 6.50 -12.01 -3.89
N LEU A 142 6.13 -11.42 -5.03
CA LEU A 142 4.94 -11.84 -5.76
C LEU A 142 5.11 -13.20 -6.44
N ALA A 143 6.31 -13.56 -6.87
CA ALA A 143 6.55 -14.84 -7.54
C ALA A 143 6.35 -16.02 -6.58
N SER A 144 6.87 -15.91 -5.36
CA SER A 144 6.77 -16.97 -4.34
C SER A 144 5.55 -16.86 -3.44
N GLY A 145 4.97 -15.67 -3.36
CA GLY A 145 3.90 -15.37 -2.40
C GLY A 145 4.40 -15.23 -0.97
N ARG A 146 5.71 -15.06 -0.75
CA ARG A 146 6.28 -14.93 0.59
C ARG A 146 6.13 -13.51 1.12
N LEU A 147 5.63 -13.40 2.36
CA LEU A 147 5.73 -12.17 3.12
C LEU A 147 7.18 -12.01 3.58
N LEU A 148 7.90 -11.02 3.04
CA LEU A 148 9.31 -10.80 3.34
C LEU A 148 9.50 -9.97 4.60
N ASP A 149 8.70 -8.91 4.77
CA ASP A 149 8.78 -7.99 5.88
C ASP A 149 7.40 -7.42 6.19
N PHE A 150 7.19 -7.05 7.44
CA PHE A 150 5.94 -6.45 7.89
C PHE A 150 6.21 -5.37 8.95
N TRP A 151 5.70 -4.18 8.71
CA TRP A 151 5.75 -3.06 9.65
C TRP A 151 4.39 -2.87 10.30
N ASP A 152 4.36 -2.89 11.63
CA ASP A 152 3.16 -2.60 12.42
C ASP A 152 3.40 -1.35 13.28
N PRO A 153 2.67 -0.24 13.05
CA PRO A 153 2.87 0.98 13.82
C PRO A 153 2.46 0.87 15.29
N GLN A 154 1.80 -0.21 15.66
CA GLN A 154 1.36 -0.46 17.05
C GLN A 154 2.37 -1.25 17.87
N ARG A 155 3.54 -1.49 17.34
CA ARG A 155 4.61 -2.22 18.05
C ARG A 155 5.12 -1.45 19.25
#